data_996d4d82833de7d8477f6d26ac772ed9
#
_entry.id   996d4d82833de7d8477f6d26ac772ed9
#
_cell.length_a   1.000
_cell.length_b   1.000
_cell.length_c   1.000
_cell.angle_alpha   90.00
_cell.angle_beta   90.00
_cell.angle_gamma   90.00
#
_symmetry.space_group_name_H-M   'P 1'
#
loop_
_entity.id
_entity.type
_entity.pdbx_description
1 polymer ?
#
loop_
_entity_poly.entity_id
_entity_poly.type
_entity_poly.pdbx_seq_one_letter_code
_entity_poly.pdbx_strand_id
1 'polypeptide(L)'
;MMSSSASASQRFPAGQNLLIDADDTLWENNIYFERAIANFISFLNHHEYTPDQVREVLYEVERESIRQHGYGMTSFAASLVRCFEQLSVEPLTPALHDTIRGFAFAIAEHPMEILPEVPETLADIAQRHHLFCVTKGNILEQTGKFERSGLKQHFTAIEVVAEKDAPTYKSVVEKYGLIRDQTWMIGNSPSSDINPALEAGLHAVFVPHNNTWMLERGEVSPELGTGRVLQVESFGRLRDHF
;
A
#
# COMPACT_ATOMS: atom_id res chain seq x y z
N MET A 1 20.47 -33.91 -20.46
CA MET A 1 19.01 -33.84 -20.20
C MET A 1 18.84 -33.67 -18.70
N MET A 2 18.77 -32.45 -18.24
CA MET A 2 18.42 -32.17 -16.82
C MET A 2 16.91 -31.93 -16.76
N SER A 3 16.21 -32.88 -16.17
CA SER A 3 14.78 -32.84 -15.90
C SER A 3 14.55 -31.78 -14.82
N SER A 4 14.02 -30.62 -15.20
CA SER A 4 13.45 -29.64 -14.27
C SER A 4 12.16 -30.24 -13.75
N SER A 5 12.22 -30.86 -12.57
CA SER A 5 11.00 -31.20 -11.81
C SER A 5 10.42 -29.88 -11.30
N ALA A 6 9.41 -29.36 -11.99
CA ALA A 6 8.51 -28.36 -11.39
C ALA A 6 7.91 -29.01 -10.14
N SER A 7 8.36 -28.57 -8.97
CA SER A 7 7.74 -28.92 -7.69
C SER A 7 6.29 -28.43 -7.76
N ALA A 8 5.34 -29.36 -7.75
CA ALA A 8 3.93 -29.01 -7.64
C ALA A 8 3.77 -28.16 -6.36
N SER A 9 3.36 -26.92 -6.51
CA SER A 9 3.10 -26.00 -5.40
C SER A 9 2.02 -26.64 -4.54
N GLN A 10 2.38 -27.04 -3.31
CA GLN A 10 1.43 -27.64 -2.38
C GLN A 10 0.57 -26.53 -1.81
N ARG A 11 -0.72 -26.54 -2.13
CA ARG A 11 -1.68 -25.57 -1.59
C ARG A 11 -1.78 -25.70 -0.07
N PHE A 12 -1.95 -24.58 0.61
CA PHE A 12 -2.26 -24.57 2.04
C PHE A 12 -3.65 -25.11 2.32
N PRO A 13 -3.85 -25.76 3.48
CA PRO A 13 -5.16 -26.24 3.88
C PRO A 13 -6.19 -25.10 3.92
N ALA A 14 -7.45 -25.41 3.63
CA ALA A 14 -8.55 -24.46 3.79
C ALA A 14 -8.64 -23.92 5.23
N GLY A 15 -9.25 -22.73 5.39
CA GLY A 15 -9.40 -22.09 6.70
C GLY A 15 -8.24 -21.20 7.10
N GLN A 16 -7.33 -20.84 6.17
CA GLN A 16 -6.32 -19.81 6.46
C GLN A 16 -7.00 -18.44 6.61
N ASN A 17 -6.39 -17.56 7.40
CA ASN A 17 -6.77 -16.15 7.52
C ASN A 17 -5.82 -15.34 6.65
N LEU A 18 -6.33 -14.63 5.66
CA LEU A 18 -5.56 -13.83 4.73
C LEU A 18 -5.84 -12.36 5.00
N LEU A 19 -4.87 -11.69 5.62
CA LEU A 19 -4.84 -10.24 5.78
C LEU A 19 -4.26 -9.69 4.47
N ILE A 20 -5.01 -8.86 3.77
CA ILE A 20 -4.65 -8.39 2.43
C ILE A 20 -4.55 -6.87 2.46
N ASP A 21 -3.45 -6.34 1.98
CA ASP A 21 -3.30 -4.91 1.73
C ASP A 21 -4.19 -4.45 0.57
N ALA A 22 -4.39 -3.15 0.42
CA ALA A 22 -5.25 -2.58 -0.60
C ALA A 22 -4.50 -1.82 -1.70
N ASP A 23 -3.83 -0.72 -1.35
CA ASP A 23 -3.20 0.19 -2.29
C ASP A 23 -1.94 -0.45 -2.93
N ASP A 24 -1.86 -0.48 -4.25
CA ASP A 24 -0.82 -1.16 -5.04
C ASP A 24 -0.75 -2.70 -4.81
N THR A 25 -1.80 -3.28 -4.18
CA THR A 25 -2.01 -4.72 -4.02
C THR A 25 -3.30 -5.18 -4.69
N LEU A 26 -4.41 -4.44 -4.52
CA LEU A 26 -5.71 -4.70 -5.14
C LEU A 26 -6.00 -3.77 -6.31
N TRP A 27 -5.51 -2.55 -6.26
CA TRP A 27 -5.69 -1.50 -7.27
C TRP A 27 -4.49 -0.58 -7.34
N GLU A 28 -4.32 0.07 -8.47
CA GLU A 28 -3.30 1.10 -8.66
C GLU A 28 -3.55 2.29 -7.73
N ASN A 29 -2.51 2.76 -7.07
CA ASN A 29 -2.57 3.90 -6.17
C ASN A 29 -1.39 4.85 -6.34
N ASN A 30 -0.17 4.41 -6.07
CA ASN A 30 1.00 5.29 -6.02
C ASN A 30 1.32 5.93 -7.38
N ILE A 31 0.97 5.29 -8.49
CA ILE A 31 1.16 5.87 -9.83
C ILE A 31 0.48 7.23 -9.99
N TYR A 32 -0.66 7.45 -9.33
CA TYR A 32 -1.38 8.71 -9.38
C TYR A 32 -0.69 9.80 -8.56
N PHE A 33 -0.12 9.42 -7.40
CA PHE A 33 0.73 10.31 -6.60
C PHE A 33 1.98 10.70 -7.37
N GLU A 34 2.64 9.76 -8.03
CA GLU A 34 3.82 10.03 -8.86
C GLU A 34 3.52 10.99 -10.03
N ARG A 35 2.34 10.85 -10.66
CA ARG A 35 1.87 11.79 -11.68
C ARG A 35 1.63 13.19 -11.11
N ALA A 36 1.00 13.29 -9.94
CA ALA A 36 0.79 14.56 -9.25
C ALA A 36 2.12 15.22 -8.88
N ILE A 37 3.10 14.46 -8.39
CA ILE A 37 4.46 14.93 -8.09
C ILE A 37 5.15 15.43 -9.36
N ALA A 38 5.06 14.70 -10.46
CA ALA A 38 5.65 15.11 -11.74
C ALA A 38 5.03 16.42 -12.26
N ASN A 39 3.71 16.58 -12.14
CA ASN A 39 3.01 17.81 -12.50
C ASN A 39 3.41 18.97 -11.60
N PHE A 40 3.54 18.74 -10.28
CA PHE A 40 4.01 19.74 -9.33
C PHE A 40 5.45 20.20 -9.65
N ILE A 41 6.37 19.26 -9.91
CA ILE A 41 7.76 19.56 -10.30
C ILE A 41 7.80 20.38 -11.59
N SER A 42 6.99 20.00 -12.58
CA SER A 42 6.88 20.74 -13.83
C SER A 42 6.33 22.16 -13.64
N PHE A 43 5.34 22.30 -12.74
CA PHE A 43 4.77 23.59 -12.37
C PHE A 43 5.77 24.48 -11.64
N LEU A 44 6.54 23.92 -10.70
CA LEU A 44 7.57 24.61 -9.95
C LEU A 44 8.64 25.20 -10.89
N ASN A 45 8.95 24.48 -11.99
CA ASN A 45 9.90 24.90 -13.05
C ASN A 45 11.18 25.54 -12.49
N HIS A 46 11.76 24.92 -11.47
CA HIS A 46 12.86 25.49 -10.71
C HIS A 46 14.18 25.38 -11.48
N HIS A 47 14.99 26.45 -11.50
CA HIS A 47 16.27 26.48 -12.20
C HIS A 47 17.46 26.06 -11.30
N GLU A 48 17.28 26.10 -9.97
CA GLU A 48 18.33 25.82 -8.99
C GLU A 48 18.32 24.36 -8.51
N TYR A 49 17.14 23.68 -8.57
CA TYR A 49 16.97 22.31 -8.10
C TYR A 49 16.60 21.38 -9.24
N THR A 50 17.23 20.21 -9.27
CA THR A 50 16.84 19.13 -10.17
C THR A 50 15.52 18.49 -9.72
N PRO A 51 14.79 17.80 -10.62
CA PRO A 51 13.60 17.03 -10.24
C PRO A 51 13.83 16.09 -9.06
N ASP A 52 14.99 15.44 -8.99
CA ASP A 52 15.33 14.49 -7.91
C ASP A 52 15.52 15.22 -6.57
N GLN A 53 16.18 16.38 -6.58
CA GLN A 53 16.31 17.21 -5.37
C GLN A 53 14.96 17.72 -4.85
N VAL A 54 14.04 18.10 -5.76
CA VAL A 54 12.67 18.46 -5.36
C VAL A 54 11.95 17.27 -4.73
N ARG A 55 12.12 16.05 -5.28
CA ARG A 55 11.56 14.83 -4.72
C ARG A 55 12.11 14.53 -3.32
N GLU A 56 13.41 14.67 -3.11
CA GLU A 56 14.04 14.45 -1.80
C GLU A 56 13.43 15.37 -0.73
N VAL A 57 13.33 16.68 -1.04
CA VAL A 57 12.68 17.64 -0.14
C VAL A 57 11.22 17.28 0.11
N LEU A 58 10.47 16.90 -0.93
CA LEU A 58 9.08 16.49 -0.79
C LEU A 58 8.93 15.26 0.12
N TYR A 59 9.77 14.24 -0.03
CA TYR A 59 9.73 13.04 0.80
C TYR A 59 10.01 13.33 2.29
N GLU A 60 10.92 14.26 2.58
CA GLU A 60 11.16 14.68 3.96
C GLU A 60 9.95 15.41 4.55
N VAL A 61 9.35 16.32 3.76
CA VAL A 61 8.14 17.05 4.14
C VAL A 61 6.95 16.09 4.33
N GLU A 62 6.78 15.11 3.43
CA GLU A 62 5.72 14.08 3.56
C GLU A 62 5.89 13.26 4.83
N ARG A 63 7.10 12.79 5.11
CA ARG A 63 7.40 12.00 6.33
C ARG A 63 7.03 12.78 7.59
N GLU A 64 7.34 14.06 7.65
CA GLU A 64 6.97 14.92 8.78
C GLU A 64 5.46 15.19 8.82
N SER A 65 4.83 15.43 7.67
CA SER A 65 3.39 15.67 7.55
C SER A 65 2.57 14.46 8.01
N ILE A 66 3.00 13.26 7.63
CA ILE A 66 2.36 11.99 8.02
C ILE A 66 2.43 11.79 9.54
N ARG A 67 3.55 12.11 10.18
CA ARG A 67 3.68 12.02 11.64
C ARG A 67 2.71 12.94 12.38
N GLN A 68 2.42 14.13 11.81
CA GLN A 68 1.58 15.14 12.44
C GLN A 68 0.09 14.96 12.10
N HIS A 69 -0.23 14.56 10.90
CA HIS A 69 -1.59 14.62 10.33
C HIS A 69 -2.09 13.28 9.81
N GLY A 70 -1.25 12.24 9.80
CA GLY A 70 -1.57 10.94 9.20
C GLY A 70 -1.50 10.95 7.68
N TYR A 71 -1.93 9.84 7.08
CA TYR A 71 -1.97 9.63 5.64
C TYR A 71 -3.21 10.28 5.00
N GLY A 72 -3.18 10.48 3.68
CA GLY A 72 -4.31 10.89 2.87
C GLY A 72 -4.03 12.10 1.99
N MET A 73 -4.93 12.38 1.06
CA MET A 73 -4.79 13.46 0.06
C MET A 73 -4.62 14.83 0.70
N THR A 74 -5.29 15.11 1.82
CA THR A 74 -5.15 16.39 2.52
C THR A 74 -3.74 16.58 3.09
N SER A 75 -3.15 15.54 3.66
CA SER A 75 -1.78 15.54 4.16
C SER A 75 -0.79 15.71 3.01
N PHE A 76 -1.01 14.99 1.91
CA PHE A 76 -0.18 15.11 0.71
C PHE A 76 -0.28 16.50 0.08
N ALA A 77 -1.48 17.08 -0.04
CA ALA A 77 -1.67 18.45 -0.51
C ALA A 77 -0.90 19.49 0.34
N ALA A 78 -0.95 19.33 1.67
CA ALA A 78 -0.18 20.16 2.59
C ALA A 78 1.33 20.00 2.39
N SER A 79 1.80 18.79 2.09
CA SER A 79 3.20 18.50 1.80
C SER A 79 3.68 19.19 0.52
N LEU A 80 2.87 19.19 -0.55
CA LEU A 80 3.20 19.94 -1.78
C LEU A 80 3.32 21.44 -1.52
N VAL A 81 2.40 22.02 -0.74
CA VAL A 81 2.45 23.45 -0.37
C VAL A 81 3.71 23.77 0.43
N ARG A 82 4.03 22.98 1.46
CA ARG A 82 5.25 23.18 2.27
C ARG A 82 6.52 22.99 1.45
N CYS A 83 6.55 22.05 0.52
CA CYS A 83 7.67 21.86 -0.41
C CYS A 83 7.85 23.10 -1.29
N PHE A 84 6.75 23.68 -1.81
CA PHE A 84 6.80 24.94 -2.56
C PHE A 84 7.38 26.06 -1.72
N GLU A 85 6.92 26.26 -0.48
CA GLU A 85 7.42 27.31 0.42
C GLU A 85 8.91 27.18 0.75
N GLN A 86 9.44 25.95 0.78
CA GLN A 86 10.86 25.69 1.02
C GLN A 86 11.74 25.95 -0.20
N LEU A 87 11.24 25.69 -1.40
CA LEU A 87 12.02 25.71 -2.63
C LEU A 87 11.80 26.97 -3.45
N SER A 88 10.64 27.62 -3.36
CA SER A 88 10.32 28.80 -4.16
C SER A 88 10.76 30.08 -3.47
N VAL A 89 11.31 31.01 -4.27
CA VAL A 89 11.56 32.40 -3.85
C VAL A 89 10.31 33.26 -3.99
N GLU A 90 9.30 32.77 -4.70
CA GLU A 90 8.04 33.50 -4.87
C GLU A 90 7.16 33.34 -3.62
N PRO A 91 6.51 34.43 -3.17
CA PRO A 91 5.60 34.33 -2.03
C PRO A 91 4.37 33.51 -2.40
N LEU A 92 3.94 32.64 -1.47
CA LEU A 92 2.74 31.83 -1.63
C LEU A 92 1.48 32.75 -1.61
N THR A 93 0.88 32.94 -2.76
CA THR A 93 -0.41 33.63 -2.87
C THR A 93 -1.58 32.65 -2.71
N PRO A 94 -2.80 33.12 -2.38
CA PRO A 94 -3.98 32.24 -2.32
C PRO A 94 -4.21 31.44 -3.62
N ALA A 95 -4.01 32.06 -4.77
CA ALA A 95 -4.16 31.41 -6.07
C ALA A 95 -3.12 30.30 -6.28
N LEU A 96 -1.86 30.52 -5.92
CA LEU A 96 -0.80 29.50 -5.96
C LEU A 96 -1.09 28.36 -4.99
N HIS A 97 -1.51 28.66 -3.77
CA HIS A 97 -1.90 27.69 -2.78
C HIS A 97 -2.99 26.74 -3.32
N ASP A 98 -4.05 27.28 -3.93
CA ASP A 98 -5.14 26.47 -4.49
C ASP A 98 -4.67 25.65 -5.70
N THR A 99 -3.83 26.23 -6.57
CA THR A 99 -3.25 25.50 -7.70
C THR A 99 -2.41 24.31 -7.24
N ILE A 100 -1.52 24.52 -6.25
CA ILE A 100 -0.64 23.46 -5.75
C ILE A 100 -1.45 22.34 -5.09
N ARG A 101 -2.44 22.68 -4.28
CA ARG A 101 -3.34 21.68 -3.70
C ARG A 101 -4.13 20.92 -4.76
N GLY A 102 -4.46 21.58 -5.86
CA GLY A 102 -5.15 20.98 -6.99
C GLY A 102 -4.43 19.76 -7.55
N PHE A 103 -3.09 19.71 -7.54
CA PHE A 103 -2.34 18.53 -7.98
C PHE A 103 -2.67 17.29 -7.14
N ALA A 104 -2.80 17.43 -5.83
CA ALA A 104 -3.16 16.32 -4.97
C ALA A 104 -4.62 15.91 -5.16
N PHE A 105 -5.56 16.85 -5.19
CA PHE A 105 -6.97 16.54 -5.30
C PHE A 105 -7.38 15.97 -6.66
N ALA A 106 -6.63 16.26 -7.73
CA ALA A 106 -6.81 15.63 -9.03
C ALA A 106 -6.66 14.09 -8.99
N ILE A 107 -5.96 13.54 -7.99
CA ILE A 107 -5.84 12.10 -7.80
C ILE A 107 -7.22 11.44 -7.62
N ALA A 108 -8.14 12.10 -6.92
CA ALA A 108 -9.49 11.58 -6.67
C ALA A 108 -10.35 11.49 -7.94
N GLU A 109 -9.99 12.20 -9.01
CA GLU A 109 -10.70 12.21 -10.29
C GLU A 109 -10.33 11.04 -11.20
N HIS A 110 -9.23 10.34 -10.89
CA HIS A 110 -8.84 9.16 -11.65
C HIS A 110 -9.81 8.00 -11.40
N PRO A 111 -10.17 7.26 -12.47
CA PRO A 111 -10.94 6.03 -12.32
C PRO A 111 -10.15 5.02 -11.48
N MET A 112 -10.86 4.20 -10.72
CA MET A 112 -10.25 3.10 -9.99
C MET A 112 -9.77 2.03 -10.98
N GLU A 113 -8.48 1.75 -10.98
CA GLU A 113 -7.87 0.69 -11.78
C GLU A 113 -7.58 -0.51 -10.89
N ILE A 114 -8.45 -1.53 -10.94
CA ILE A 114 -8.23 -2.80 -10.27
C ILE A 114 -7.06 -3.53 -10.95
N LEU A 115 -6.15 -4.08 -10.15
CA LEU A 115 -5.02 -4.83 -10.70
C LEU A 115 -5.48 -6.14 -11.38
N PRO A 116 -4.74 -6.62 -12.39
CA PRO A 116 -5.11 -7.81 -13.14
C PRO A 116 -5.35 -9.02 -12.23
N GLU A 117 -6.34 -9.83 -12.58
CA GLU A 117 -6.73 -11.06 -11.89
C GLU A 117 -7.16 -10.90 -10.42
N VAL A 118 -7.23 -9.70 -9.85
CA VAL A 118 -7.64 -9.49 -8.46
C VAL A 118 -9.07 -9.95 -8.19
N PRO A 119 -10.10 -9.56 -8.97
CA PRO A 119 -11.48 -9.96 -8.69
C PRO A 119 -11.66 -11.49 -8.71
N GLU A 120 -11.12 -12.17 -9.72
CA GLU A 120 -11.23 -13.61 -9.90
C GLU A 120 -10.47 -14.36 -8.80
N THR A 121 -9.31 -13.86 -8.39
CA THR A 121 -8.49 -14.45 -7.33
C THR A 121 -9.19 -14.31 -5.98
N LEU A 122 -9.70 -13.13 -5.64
CA LEU A 122 -10.48 -12.94 -4.42
C LEU A 122 -11.71 -13.83 -4.38
N ALA A 123 -12.45 -13.95 -5.50
CA ALA A 123 -13.62 -14.81 -5.58
C ALA A 123 -13.30 -16.31 -5.40
N ASP A 124 -12.13 -16.76 -5.87
CA ASP A 124 -11.67 -18.15 -5.70
C ASP A 124 -11.19 -18.42 -4.26
N ILE A 125 -10.25 -17.62 -3.74
CA ILE A 125 -9.66 -17.88 -2.43
C ILE A 125 -10.65 -17.66 -1.28
N ALA A 126 -11.64 -16.75 -1.43
CA ALA A 126 -12.69 -16.53 -0.44
C ALA A 126 -13.61 -17.74 -0.22
N GLN A 127 -13.64 -18.71 -1.15
CA GLN A 127 -14.42 -19.93 -0.97
C GLN A 127 -13.80 -20.89 0.05
N ARG A 128 -12.51 -20.72 0.34
CA ARG A 128 -11.72 -21.65 1.15
C ARG A 128 -11.05 -21.01 2.36
N HIS A 129 -10.92 -19.68 2.36
CA HIS A 129 -10.16 -18.92 3.35
C HIS A 129 -10.97 -17.72 3.84
N HIS A 130 -10.57 -17.18 4.98
CA HIS A 130 -11.17 -15.97 5.56
C HIS A 130 -10.33 -14.75 5.13
N LEU A 131 -10.94 -13.84 4.39
CA LEU A 131 -10.26 -12.66 3.89
C LEU A 131 -10.56 -11.45 4.77
N PHE A 132 -9.50 -10.75 5.15
CA PHE A 132 -9.55 -9.47 5.87
C PHE A 132 -8.72 -8.46 5.08
N CYS A 133 -9.18 -7.24 4.94
CA CYS A 133 -8.31 -6.19 4.44
C CYS A 133 -7.67 -5.46 5.63
N VAL A 134 -6.37 -5.18 5.53
CA VAL A 134 -5.66 -4.31 6.48
C VAL A 134 -4.93 -3.26 5.66
N THR A 135 -5.44 -2.05 5.64
CA THR A 135 -4.90 -0.93 4.88
C THR A 135 -4.64 0.26 5.79
N LYS A 136 -3.61 1.04 5.49
CA LYS A 136 -3.37 2.30 6.21
C LYS A 136 -3.86 3.49 5.39
N GLY A 137 -4.25 4.56 6.07
CA GLY A 137 -4.73 5.76 5.40
C GLY A 137 -5.85 6.49 6.13
N ASN A 138 -6.43 7.45 5.40
CA ASN A 138 -7.63 8.12 5.86
C ASN A 138 -8.84 7.20 5.72
N ILE A 139 -9.62 7.05 6.79
CA ILE A 139 -10.75 6.12 6.85
C ILE A 139 -11.81 6.41 5.78
N LEU A 140 -12.12 7.67 5.53
CA LEU A 140 -13.12 8.06 4.52
C LEU A 140 -12.63 7.77 3.09
N GLU A 141 -11.35 8.05 2.83
CA GLU A 141 -10.73 7.79 1.54
C GLU A 141 -10.69 6.29 1.24
N GLN A 142 -10.23 5.48 2.19
CA GLN A 142 -10.14 4.03 2.03
C GLN A 142 -11.51 3.38 1.92
N THR A 143 -12.48 3.78 2.75
CA THR A 143 -13.86 3.31 2.64
C THR A 143 -14.45 3.61 1.26
N GLY A 144 -14.26 4.84 0.78
CA GLY A 144 -14.73 5.25 -0.56
C GLY A 144 -14.05 4.46 -1.69
N LYS A 145 -12.76 4.10 -1.55
CA LYS A 145 -12.07 3.22 -2.51
C LYS A 145 -12.72 1.82 -2.55
N PHE A 146 -13.00 1.22 -1.39
CA PHE A 146 -13.67 -0.08 -1.33
C PHE A 146 -15.08 -0.07 -1.92
N GLU A 147 -15.84 1.00 -1.72
CA GLU A 147 -17.17 1.14 -2.33
C GLU A 147 -17.09 1.19 -3.86
N ARG A 148 -16.12 1.95 -4.39
CA ARG A 148 -15.93 2.06 -5.86
C ARG A 148 -15.33 0.81 -6.48
N SER A 149 -14.50 0.06 -5.75
CA SER A 149 -13.83 -1.14 -6.28
C SER A 149 -14.77 -2.30 -6.53
N GLY A 150 -15.91 -2.35 -5.81
CA GLY A 150 -16.82 -3.49 -5.85
C GLY A 150 -16.22 -4.77 -5.25
N LEU A 151 -15.12 -4.69 -4.49
CA LEU A 151 -14.44 -5.87 -3.92
C LEU A 151 -14.84 -6.18 -2.47
N LYS A 152 -15.57 -5.27 -1.82
CA LYS A 152 -15.92 -5.36 -0.40
C LYS A 152 -16.59 -6.69 0.00
N GLN A 153 -17.40 -7.25 -0.88
CA GLN A 153 -18.14 -8.50 -0.61
C GLN A 153 -17.25 -9.73 -0.39
N HIS A 154 -15.98 -9.69 -0.80
CA HIS A 154 -15.04 -10.80 -0.61
C HIS A 154 -14.40 -10.82 0.78
N PHE A 155 -14.51 -9.72 1.53
CA PHE A 155 -13.83 -9.55 2.82
C PHE A 155 -14.79 -9.75 4.00
N THR A 156 -14.33 -10.49 5.01
CA THR A 156 -15.01 -10.64 6.30
C THR A 156 -15.03 -9.30 7.04
N ALA A 157 -13.90 -8.55 6.97
CA ALA A 157 -13.78 -7.21 7.54
C ALA A 157 -12.72 -6.40 6.81
N ILE A 158 -12.82 -5.07 6.93
CA ILE A 158 -11.87 -4.10 6.41
C ILE A 158 -11.40 -3.24 7.58
N GLU A 159 -10.11 -3.29 7.86
CA GLU A 159 -9.46 -2.51 8.89
C GLU A 159 -8.64 -1.38 8.25
N VAL A 160 -9.04 -0.16 8.53
CA VAL A 160 -8.24 1.02 8.19
C VAL A 160 -7.47 1.42 9.43
N VAL A 161 -6.15 1.29 9.37
CA VAL A 161 -5.26 1.52 10.50
C VAL A 161 -4.41 2.77 10.30
N ALA A 162 -3.94 3.35 11.40
CA ALA A 162 -3.06 4.52 11.34
C ALA A 162 -1.66 4.13 10.85
N GLU A 163 -1.16 2.96 11.26
CA GLU A 163 0.13 2.42 10.85
C GLU A 163 0.06 0.89 10.78
N LYS A 164 0.89 0.30 9.93
CA LYS A 164 1.07 -1.14 9.79
C LYS A 164 2.38 -1.56 10.44
N ASP A 165 2.33 -1.78 11.73
CA ASP A 165 3.43 -2.26 12.56
C ASP A 165 3.08 -3.56 13.26
N ALA A 166 4.06 -4.18 13.92
CA ALA A 166 3.85 -5.44 14.64
C ALA A 166 2.78 -5.34 15.76
N PRO A 167 2.68 -4.25 16.56
CA PRO A 167 1.58 -4.04 17.48
C PRO A 167 0.21 -4.03 16.83
N THR A 168 0.08 -3.35 15.69
CA THR A 168 -1.18 -3.28 14.91
C THR A 168 -1.60 -4.66 14.42
N TYR A 169 -0.70 -5.46 13.85
CA TYR A 169 -1.01 -6.82 13.42
C TYR A 169 -1.41 -7.72 14.59
N LYS A 170 -0.76 -7.61 15.75
CA LYS A 170 -1.15 -8.33 16.96
C LYS A 170 -2.56 -7.95 17.41
N SER A 171 -2.90 -6.65 17.37
CA SER A 171 -4.23 -6.16 17.71
C SER A 171 -5.31 -6.68 16.75
N VAL A 172 -5.04 -6.73 15.44
CA VAL A 172 -5.95 -7.31 14.44
C VAL A 172 -6.18 -8.80 14.71
N VAL A 173 -5.11 -9.56 14.98
CA VAL A 173 -5.20 -10.99 15.32
C VAL A 173 -6.06 -11.21 16.56
N GLU A 174 -5.86 -10.42 17.62
CA GLU A 174 -6.65 -10.50 18.85
C GLU A 174 -8.11 -10.13 18.63
N LYS A 175 -8.35 -9.03 17.91
CA LYS A 175 -9.70 -8.52 17.62
C LYS A 175 -10.59 -9.56 16.94
N TYR A 176 -10.03 -10.34 16.01
CA TYR A 176 -10.77 -11.35 15.25
C TYR A 176 -10.54 -12.78 15.73
N GLY A 177 -9.77 -12.99 16.80
CA GLY A 177 -9.48 -14.31 17.36
C GLY A 177 -8.73 -15.22 16.38
N LEU A 178 -7.83 -14.66 15.57
CA LEU A 178 -7.12 -15.39 14.53
C LEU A 178 -5.98 -16.24 15.10
N ILE A 179 -5.72 -17.39 14.48
CA ILE A 179 -4.61 -18.28 14.84
C ILE A 179 -3.38 -17.84 14.04
N ARG A 180 -2.31 -17.42 14.70
CA ARG A 180 -1.11 -16.87 14.04
C ARG A 180 -0.51 -17.79 13.00
N ASP A 181 -0.36 -19.08 13.31
CA ASP A 181 0.20 -20.10 12.41
C ASP A 181 -0.72 -20.40 11.17
N GLN A 182 -1.90 -19.81 11.12
CA GLN A 182 -2.85 -19.89 10.03
C GLN A 182 -3.15 -18.51 9.43
N THR A 183 -2.38 -17.50 9.80
CA THR A 183 -2.61 -16.10 9.39
C THR A 183 -1.46 -15.59 8.54
N TRP A 184 -1.81 -15.05 7.38
CA TRP A 184 -0.89 -14.53 6.38
C TRP A 184 -1.16 -13.06 6.13
N MET A 185 -0.13 -12.24 6.05
CA MET A 185 -0.23 -10.90 5.48
C MET A 185 0.24 -10.93 4.03
N ILE A 186 -0.56 -10.38 3.13
CA ILE A 186 -0.35 -10.35 1.68
C ILE A 186 -0.30 -8.90 1.23
N GLY A 187 0.81 -8.46 0.66
CA GLY A 187 0.94 -7.07 0.19
C GLY A 187 2.22 -6.80 -0.58
N ASN A 188 2.35 -5.56 -1.04
CA ASN A 188 3.44 -5.09 -1.89
C ASN A 188 4.56 -4.36 -1.14
N SER A 189 4.40 -4.10 0.15
CA SER A 189 5.34 -3.32 0.95
C SER A 189 6.16 -4.19 1.90
N PRO A 190 7.49 -4.31 1.69
CA PRO A 190 8.35 -4.93 2.70
C PRO A 190 8.28 -4.25 4.05
N SER A 191 8.20 -2.90 4.10
CA SER A 191 8.27 -2.13 5.34
C SER A 191 6.96 -2.09 6.13
N SER A 192 5.81 -2.18 5.46
CA SER A 192 4.49 -2.10 6.12
C SER A 192 3.74 -3.43 6.16
N ASP A 193 3.92 -4.31 5.13
CA ASP A 193 3.18 -5.56 5.07
C ASP A 193 4.01 -6.73 5.59
N ILE A 194 5.20 -6.93 5.04
CA ILE A 194 5.91 -8.19 5.19
C ILE A 194 6.66 -8.25 6.52
N ASN A 195 7.60 -7.33 6.73
CA ASN A 195 8.46 -7.35 7.90
C ASN A 195 7.68 -7.19 9.22
N PRO A 196 6.74 -6.23 9.36
CA PRO A 196 5.96 -6.12 10.60
C PRO A 196 5.03 -7.31 10.86
N ALA A 197 4.51 -7.97 9.81
CA ALA A 197 3.73 -9.19 9.98
C ALA A 197 4.59 -10.34 10.53
N LEU A 198 5.83 -10.50 10.03
CA LEU A 198 6.79 -11.47 10.56
C LEU A 198 7.15 -11.19 12.02
N GLU A 199 7.40 -9.93 12.38
CA GLU A 199 7.64 -9.52 13.77
C GLU A 199 6.43 -9.77 14.68
N ALA A 200 5.21 -9.74 14.12
CA ALA A 200 3.99 -10.11 14.85
C ALA A 200 3.82 -11.63 15.00
N GLY A 201 4.68 -12.43 14.36
CA GLY A 201 4.63 -13.90 14.36
C GLY A 201 3.63 -14.46 13.36
N LEU A 202 3.33 -13.72 12.27
CA LEU A 202 2.48 -14.15 11.18
C LEU A 202 3.33 -14.68 10.03
N HIS A 203 2.66 -15.29 9.04
CA HIS A 203 3.25 -15.58 7.74
C HIS A 203 3.08 -14.38 6.80
N ALA A 204 3.86 -14.32 5.73
CA ALA A 204 3.79 -13.24 4.77
C ALA A 204 3.86 -13.72 3.32
N VAL A 205 3.15 -13.04 2.43
CA VAL A 205 3.28 -13.18 0.98
C VAL A 205 3.61 -11.82 0.39
N PHE A 206 4.78 -11.73 -0.18
CA PHE A 206 5.22 -10.54 -0.90
C PHE A 206 4.75 -10.60 -2.35
N VAL A 207 3.97 -9.59 -2.76
CA VAL A 207 3.48 -9.39 -4.13
C VAL A 207 4.13 -8.11 -4.66
N PRO A 208 5.30 -8.17 -5.33
CA PRO A 208 6.00 -6.98 -5.78
C PRO A 208 5.15 -6.13 -6.72
N HIS A 209 5.17 -4.82 -6.51
CA HIS A 209 4.55 -3.84 -7.39
C HIS A 209 5.59 -2.82 -7.88
N ASN A 210 5.57 -2.49 -9.19
CA ASN A 210 6.60 -1.64 -9.80
C ASN A 210 6.57 -0.20 -9.26
N ASN A 211 5.39 0.28 -8.88
CA ASN A 211 5.18 1.63 -8.41
C ASN A 211 5.06 1.71 -6.87
N THR A 212 5.57 0.72 -6.13
CA THR A 212 5.58 0.81 -4.66
C THR A 212 6.20 2.13 -4.20
N TRP A 213 5.50 2.85 -3.33
CA TRP A 213 5.92 4.15 -2.80
C TRP A 213 7.30 4.07 -2.15
N MET A 214 8.12 5.13 -2.33
CA MET A 214 9.51 5.15 -1.83
C MET A 214 9.59 4.85 -0.32
N LEU A 215 8.67 5.36 0.49
CA LEU A 215 8.65 5.13 1.94
C LEU A 215 8.19 3.71 2.34
N GLU A 216 7.64 2.96 1.40
CA GLU A 216 7.19 1.57 1.57
C GLU A 216 8.19 0.54 1.05
N ARG A 217 9.24 1.00 0.35
CA ARG A 217 10.29 0.13 -0.17
C ARG A 217 11.20 -0.37 0.95
N GLY A 218 11.80 -1.50 0.72
CA GLY A 218 12.75 -2.13 1.65
C GLY A 218 13.12 -3.52 1.19
N GLU A 219 13.93 -4.19 1.98
CA GLU A 219 14.23 -5.60 1.79
C GLU A 219 13.30 -6.44 2.67
N VAL A 220 12.90 -7.57 2.14
CA VAL A 220 12.18 -8.59 2.92
C VAL A 220 13.18 -9.27 3.86
N SER A 221 12.90 -9.27 5.14
CA SER A 221 13.78 -9.78 6.21
C SER A 221 13.15 -11.00 6.92
N PRO A 222 13.31 -12.21 6.37
CA PRO A 222 12.67 -13.41 6.91
C PRO A 222 13.13 -13.74 8.36
N GLU A 223 14.28 -13.24 8.76
CA GLU A 223 14.85 -13.43 10.11
C GLU A 223 14.10 -12.68 11.23
N LEU A 224 13.20 -11.76 10.89
CA LEU A 224 12.42 -11.00 11.86
C LEU A 224 11.38 -11.84 12.62
N GLY A 225 11.08 -13.05 12.13
CA GLY A 225 10.12 -13.94 12.78
C GLY A 225 10.30 -15.41 12.40
N THR A 226 9.43 -16.24 12.93
CA THR A 226 9.38 -17.69 12.58
C THR A 226 8.35 -17.99 11.47
N GLY A 227 7.67 -16.97 10.98
CA GLY A 227 6.69 -17.07 9.93
C GLY A 227 7.30 -17.48 8.59
N ARG A 228 6.49 -18.10 7.75
CA ARG A 228 6.89 -18.43 6.37
C ARG A 228 6.80 -17.18 5.52
N VAL A 229 7.73 -17.04 4.58
CA VAL A 229 7.70 -15.98 3.57
C VAL A 229 7.55 -16.63 2.21
N LEU A 230 6.56 -16.17 1.45
CA LEU A 230 6.41 -16.47 0.03
C LEU A 230 6.60 -15.18 -0.77
N GLN A 231 7.08 -15.31 -1.97
CA GLN A 231 7.05 -14.26 -2.97
C GLN A 231 6.35 -14.80 -4.21
N VAL A 232 5.38 -14.06 -4.71
CA VAL A 232 4.64 -14.40 -5.93
C VAL A 232 4.80 -13.27 -6.96
N GLU A 233 4.72 -13.62 -8.25
CA GLU A 233 4.93 -12.64 -9.33
C GLU A 233 3.76 -11.67 -9.49
N SER A 234 2.53 -12.09 -9.12
CA SER A 234 1.31 -11.31 -9.21
C SER A 234 0.27 -11.79 -8.20
N PHE A 235 -0.74 -10.96 -7.93
CA PHE A 235 -1.86 -11.34 -7.05
C PHE A 235 -2.58 -12.60 -7.52
N GLY A 236 -2.71 -12.80 -8.84
CA GLY A 236 -3.31 -14.00 -9.44
C GLY A 236 -2.65 -15.31 -9.03
N ARG A 237 -1.34 -15.29 -8.71
CA ARG A 237 -0.59 -16.46 -8.28
C ARG A 237 -0.93 -16.95 -6.87
N LEU A 238 -1.68 -16.18 -6.10
CA LEU A 238 -2.19 -16.64 -4.81
C LEU A 238 -3.03 -17.93 -4.95
N ARG A 239 -3.74 -18.10 -6.05
CA ARG A 239 -4.54 -19.31 -6.35
C ARG A 239 -3.70 -20.59 -6.43
N ASP A 240 -2.40 -20.49 -6.62
CA ASP A 240 -1.49 -21.63 -6.66
C ASP A 240 -1.15 -22.13 -5.24
N HIS A 241 -1.37 -21.31 -4.22
CA HIS A 241 -0.99 -21.54 -2.83
C HIS A 241 -2.17 -21.64 -1.88
N PHE A 242 -3.25 -20.92 -2.16
CA PHE A 242 -4.44 -20.81 -1.31
C PHE A 242 -5.72 -21.34 -1.96
#